data_ff2ad0bf28f7018f1b656046ab85f1c7
#
_entry.id   ff2ad0bf28f7018f1b656046ab85f1c7
#
_cell.length_a   1.000
_cell.length_b   1.000
_cell.length_c   1.000
_cell.angle_alpha   90.00
_cell.angle_beta   90.00
_cell.angle_gamma   90.00
#
_symmetry.space_group_name_H-M   'P 1'
#
loop_
_entity.id
_entity.type
_entity.pdbx_description
1 polymer ?
#
loop_
_entity_poly.entity_id
_entity_poly.type
_entity_poly.pdbx_seq_one_letter_code
_entity_poly.pdbx_strand_id
1 'polypeptide(L)'
;KEKLAKKEAKEKEKERKKQEKKRKKQEKVPRTAQQSIPYLRMFQDGICQVTKTFFSKTVQFYDINYQLALNEDKTTIFENYCDFLNYFDSSISVQLSFINQQVDVAEFERTMDIPSQEDAFNSIREEYKGMLKNQLAKGNNGLVKTKYITFGIEAEDLKVARPRLERIEA
;
A
#
# COMPACT_ATOMS: atom_id res chain seq x y z
N LYS A 1 36.42 37.89 -33.59
CA LYS A 1 35.62 37.70 -32.36
C LYS A 1 34.18 37.32 -32.68
N GLU A 2 33.52 37.93 -33.65
CA GLU A 2 32.10 37.69 -34.02
C GLU A 2 31.82 36.27 -34.56
N LYS A 3 32.75 35.69 -35.35
CA LYS A 3 32.62 34.30 -35.85
C LYS A 3 32.71 33.25 -34.75
N LEU A 4 33.48 33.47 -33.68
CA LEU A 4 33.56 32.56 -32.52
C LEU A 4 32.26 32.59 -31.74
N ALA A 5 31.73 33.77 -31.44
CA ALA A 5 30.45 33.90 -30.71
C ALA A 5 29.28 33.27 -31.46
N LYS A 6 29.23 33.36 -32.79
CA LYS A 6 28.21 32.66 -33.59
C LYS A 6 28.37 31.15 -33.60
N LYS A 7 29.58 30.61 -33.45
CA LYS A 7 29.85 29.18 -33.37
C LYS A 7 29.41 28.63 -32.02
N GLU A 8 29.73 29.31 -30.93
CA GLU A 8 29.33 28.96 -29.55
C GLU A 8 27.80 29.01 -29.36
N ALA A 9 27.13 30.02 -29.94
CA ALA A 9 25.67 30.12 -29.90
C ALA A 9 24.99 28.95 -30.61
N LYS A 10 25.51 28.53 -31.78
CA LYS A 10 25.00 27.37 -32.52
C LYS A 10 25.23 26.04 -31.76
N GLU A 11 26.33 25.91 -31.04
CA GLU A 11 26.65 24.73 -30.26
C GLU A 11 25.74 24.59 -29.03
N LYS A 12 25.54 25.71 -28.33
CA LYS A 12 24.58 25.78 -27.19
C LYS A 12 23.14 25.48 -27.61
N GLU A 13 22.73 25.97 -28.80
CA GLU A 13 21.40 25.67 -29.33
C GLU A 13 21.24 24.20 -29.72
N LYS A 14 22.27 23.56 -30.27
CA LYS A 14 22.28 22.12 -30.57
C LYS A 14 22.21 21.27 -29.29
N GLU A 15 22.93 21.64 -28.24
CA GLU A 15 22.88 20.97 -26.94
C GLU A 15 21.50 21.10 -26.30
N ARG A 16 20.91 22.31 -26.31
CA ARG A 16 19.56 22.55 -25.78
C ARG A 16 18.51 21.70 -26.51
N LYS A 17 18.57 21.63 -27.85
CA LYS A 17 17.68 20.76 -28.64
C LYS A 17 17.89 19.28 -28.37
N LYS A 18 19.14 18.86 -28.07
CA LYS A 18 19.48 17.47 -27.73
C LYS A 18 18.96 17.09 -26.31
N GLN A 19 19.07 18.01 -25.37
CA GLN A 19 18.53 17.84 -24.01
C GLN A 19 16.99 17.84 -24.02
N GLU A 20 16.35 18.72 -24.78
CA GLU A 20 14.91 18.77 -24.93
C GLU A 20 14.34 17.48 -25.57
N LYS A 21 15.03 16.96 -26.60
CA LYS A 21 14.68 15.66 -27.20
C LYS A 21 14.86 14.49 -26.22
N LYS A 22 15.89 14.52 -25.35
CA LYS A 22 16.07 13.51 -24.29
C LYS A 22 14.95 13.61 -23.26
N ARG A 23 14.58 14.84 -22.83
CA ARG A 23 13.48 15.08 -21.89
C ARG A 23 12.14 14.60 -22.45
N LYS A 24 11.82 14.95 -23.71
CA LYS A 24 10.60 14.47 -24.40
C LYS A 24 10.59 12.95 -24.63
N LYS A 25 11.75 12.28 -24.70
CA LYS A 25 11.83 10.81 -24.75
C LYS A 25 11.62 10.17 -23.38
N GLN A 26 11.96 10.85 -22.29
CA GLN A 26 11.72 10.39 -20.94
C GLN A 26 10.28 10.66 -20.47
N GLU A 27 9.66 11.75 -20.93
CA GLU A 27 8.24 12.07 -20.74
C GLU A 27 7.37 11.39 -21.81
N LYS A 28 7.46 10.07 -21.94
CA LYS A 28 6.49 9.32 -22.75
C LYS A 28 5.17 9.31 -22.00
N VAL A 29 4.30 10.23 -22.33
CA VAL A 29 2.89 10.17 -21.90
C VAL A 29 2.33 8.83 -22.34
N PRO A 30 1.83 7.99 -21.42
CA PRO A 30 1.25 6.71 -21.77
C PRO A 30 0.06 6.91 -22.73
N ARG A 31 0.08 6.22 -23.85
CA ARG A 31 -0.97 6.34 -24.89
C ARG A 31 -2.13 5.39 -24.68
N THR A 32 -1.93 4.36 -23.86
CA THR A 32 -2.95 3.35 -23.55
C THR A 32 -3.05 3.18 -22.04
N ALA A 33 -4.21 2.75 -21.54
CA ALA A 33 -4.41 2.44 -20.13
C ALA A 33 -3.37 1.43 -19.62
N GLN A 34 -2.99 0.46 -20.43
CA GLN A 34 -2.00 -0.55 -20.09
C GLN A 34 -0.59 0.01 -19.90
N GLN A 35 -0.24 1.10 -20.60
CA GLN A 35 1.05 1.78 -20.43
C GLN A 35 1.08 2.72 -19.21
N SER A 36 -0.08 3.07 -18.66
CA SER A 36 -0.19 3.87 -17.42
C SER A 36 -0.13 3.02 -16.15
N ILE A 37 -0.33 1.70 -16.27
CA ILE A 37 -0.24 0.77 -15.14
C ILE A 37 1.24 0.59 -14.75
N PRO A 38 1.61 0.82 -13.47
CA PRO A 38 3.00 0.82 -13.01
C PRO A 38 3.59 -0.57 -12.77
N TYR A 39 2.92 -1.64 -13.17
CA TYR A 39 3.39 -3.03 -13.00
C TYR A 39 3.13 -3.85 -14.26
N LEU A 40 3.83 -4.98 -14.40
CA LEU A 40 3.73 -5.87 -15.57
C LEU A 40 2.60 -6.90 -15.44
N ARG A 41 2.49 -7.53 -14.27
CA ARG A 41 1.52 -8.62 -14.01
C ARG A 41 1.14 -8.68 -12.54
N MET A 42 -0.09 -9.11 -12.29
CA MET A 42 -0.59 -9.52 -10.98
C MET A 42 -0.97 -10.99 -11.07
N PHE A 43 -0.49 -11.82 -10.12
CA PHE A 43 -0.78 -13.24 -10.05
C PHE A 43 -1.87 -13.53 -9.03
N GLN A 44 -2.52 -14.71 -9.11
CA GLN A 44 -3.63 -15.09 -8.23
C GLN A 44 -3.22 -15.26 -6.76
N ASP A 45 -1.94 -15.57 -6.51
CA ASP A 45 -1.34 -15.69 -5.18
C ASP A 45 -0.98 -14.34 -4.53
N GLY A 46 -1.42 -13.23 -5.15
CA GLY A 46 -1.18 -11.87 -4.66
C GLY A 46 0.21 -11.33 -4.97
N ILE A 47 1.04 -12.09 -5.69
CA ILE A 47 2.36 -11.61 -6.13
C ILE A 47 2.18 -10.65 -7.31
N CYS A 48 2.84 -9.50 -7.23
CA CYS A 48 2.89 -8.49 -8.26
C CYS A 48 4.29 -8.47 -8.91
N GLN A 49 4.35 -8.67 -10.22
CA GLN A 49 5.56 -8.43 -11.00
C GLN A 49 5.60 -6.96 -11.40
N VAL A 50 6.41 -6.16 -10.71
CA VAL A 50 6.53 -4.72 -10.96
C VAL A 50 7.42 -4.44 -12.16
N THR A 51 8.60 -5.05 -12.19
CA THR A 51 9.54 -4.98 -13.32
C THR A 51 9.86 -6.40 -13.81
N LYS A 52 10.76 -6.51 -14.78
CA LYS A 52 11.18 -7.84 -15.28
C LYS A 52 11.79 -8.72 -14.19
N THR A 53 12.48 -8.11 -13.23
CA THR A 53 13.25 -8.80 -12.18
C THR A 53 12.78 -8.45 -10.76
N PHE A 54 11.82 -7.55 -10.58
CA PHE A 54 11.34 -7.15 -9.26
C PHE A 54 9.91 -7.64 -9.02
N PHE A 55 9.76 -8.43 -7.96
CA PHE A 55 8.49 -9.02 -7.53
C PHE A 55 8.15 -8.54 -6.12
N SER A 56 6.89 -8.23 -5.88
CA SER A 56 6.40 -7.76 -4.58
C SER A 56 5.12 -8.48 -4.17
N LYS A 57 4.88 -8.53 -2.87
CA LYS A 57 3.62 -9.00 -2.27
C LYS A 57 3.19 -8.02 -1.19
N THR A 58 1.89 -7.81 -1.10
CA THR A 58 1.29 -6.89 -0.11
C THR A 58 0.36 -7.69 0.79
N VAL A 59 0.51 -7.53 2.09
CA VAL A 59 -0.35 -8.11 3.13
C VAL A 59 -0.96 -7.02 3.98
N GLN A 60 -2.21 -7.19 4.35
CA GLN A 60 -2.88 -6.35 5.33
C GLN A 60 -2.52 -6.84 6.73
N PHE A 61 -2.24 -5.92 7.65
CA PHE A 61 -2.01 -6.26 9.05
C PHE A 61 -2.91 -5.43 9.97
N TYR A 62 -3.10 -5.96 11.18
CA TYR A 62 -3.98 -5.39 12.19
C TYR A 62 -3.19 -4.94 13.42
N ASP A 63 -3.80 -4.09 14.22
CA ASP A 63 -3.19 -3.65 15.48
C ASP A 63 -3.25 -4.75 16.54
N ILE A 64 -2.19 -4.78 17.35
CA ILE A 64 -2.17 -5.51 18.61
C ILE A 64 -2.55 -4.53 19.73
N ASN A 65 -3.40 -4.97 20.65
CA ASN A 65 -3.84 -4.14 21.78
C ASN A 65 -2.75 -4.06 22.86
N TYR A 66 -1.66 -3.38 22.54
CA TYR A 66 -0.49 -3.23 23.41
C TYR A 66 -0.82 -2.54 24.74
N GLN A 67 -1.74 -1.57 24.75
CA GLN A 67 -2.03 -0.77 25.95
C GLN A 67 -2.68 -1.58 27.07
N LEU A 68 -3.50 -2.56 26.73
CA LEU A 68 -4.21 -3.42 27.67
C LEU A 68 -3.45 -4.72 27.99
N ALA A 69 -2.31 -4.96 27.37
CA ALA A 69 -1.49 -6.14 27.62
C ALA A 69 -0.82 -6.07 29.00
N LEU A 70 -0.61 -7.24 29.62
CA LEU A 70 0.17 -7.37 30.86
C LEU A 70 1.65 -6.99 30.59
N ASN A 71 2.41 -6.66 31.62
CA ASN A 71 3.79 -6.23 31.45
C ASN A 71 4.68 -7.30 30.79
N GLU A 72 4.46 -8.56 31.11
CA GLU A 72 5.17 -9.69 30.49
C GLU A 72 4.84 -9.81 29.00
N ASP A 73 3.55 -9.68 28.64
CA ASP A 73 3.09 -9.70 27.27
C ASP A 73 3.65 -8.49 26.47
N LYS A 74 3.74 -7.32 27.10
CA LYS A 74 4.35 -6.12 26.47
C LYS A 74 5.80 -6.35 26.10
N THR A 75 6.56 -7.02 26.96
CA THR A 75 7.95 -7.36 26.68
C THR A 75 8.04 -8.30 25.49
N THR A 76 7.25 -9.37 25.49
CA THR A 76 7.19 -10.34 24.39
C THR A 76 6.77 -9.69 23.06
N ILE A 77 5.75 -8.82 23.09
CA ILE A 77 5.30 -8.07 21.90
C ILE A 77 6.45 -7.19 21.36
N PHE A 78 7.20 -6.53 22.26
CA PHE A 78 8.33 -5.70 21.87
C PHE A 78 9.48 -6.51 21.28
N GLU A 79 9.81 -7.64 21.87
CA GLU A 79 10.83 -8.57 21.37
C GLU A 79 10.46 -9.07 19.96
N ASN A 80 9.24 -9.56 19.78
CA ASN A 80 8.73 -9.98 18.47
C ASN A 80 8.76 -8.85 17.44
N TYR A 81 8.48 -7.62 17.85
CA TYR A 81 8.58 -6.45 16.97
C TYR A 81 10.03 -6.17 16.56
N CYS A 82 10.98 -6.30 17.47
CA CYS A 82 12.41 -6.18 17.16
C CYS A 82 12.85 -7.27 16.20
N ASP A 83 12.44 -8.52 16.42
CA ASP A 83 12.77 -9.65 15.54
C ASP A 83 12.18 -9.45 14.14
N PHE A 84 10.95 -8.98 14.06
CA PHE A 84 10.32 -8.61 12.80
C PHE A 84 11.13 -7.54 12.03
N LEU A 85 11.59 -6.49 12.69
CA LEU A 85 12.40 -5.47 12.04
C LEU A 85 13.78 -5.98 11.61
N ASN A 86 14.39 -6.85 12.42
CA ASN A 86 15.70 -7.43 12.14
C ASN A 86 15.66 -8.50 11.04
N TYR A 87 14.47 -9.02 10.71
CA TYR A 87 14.30 -10.01 9.66
C TYR A 87 14.61 -9.45 8.26
N PHE A 88 14.35 -8.16 8.05
CA PHE A 88 14.54 -7.52 6.75
C PHE A 88 15.99 -7.11 6.54
N ASP A 89 16.66 -7.79 5.63
CA ASP A 89 18.00 -7.44 5.18
C ASP A 89 17.98 -6.51 3.95
N SER A 90 19.15 -6.12 3.47
CA SER A 90 19.28 -5.23 2.30
C SER A 90 18.77 -5.82 0.98
N SER A 91 18.46 -7.12 0.92
CA SER A 91 17.92 -7.80 -0.26
C SER A 91 16.39 -7.69 -0.36
N ILE A 92 15.73 -7.25 0.71
CA ILE A 92 14.28 -7.13 0.82
C ILE A 92 13.91 -5.66 0.87
N SER A 93 13.16 -5.19 -0.11
CA SER A 93 12.55 -3.85 -0.08
C SER A 93 11.25 -3.91 0.72
N VAL A 94 11.09 -3.04 1.71
CA VAL A 94 9.90 -2.99 2.57
C VAL A 94 9.23 -1.63 2.49
N GLN A 95 7.90 -1.63 2.39
CA GLN A 95 7.08 -0.42 2.44
C GLN A 95 5.90 -0.63 3.37
N LEU A 96 5.73 0.27 4.34
CA LEU A 96 4.52 0.36 5.15
C LEU A 96 3.58 1.40 4.56
N SER A 97 2.31 1.02 4.37
CA SER A 97 1.29 1.90 3.82
C SER A 97 0.12 2.03 4.79
N PHE A 98 -0.24 3.26 5.13
CA PHE A 98 -1.38 3.59 5.97
C PHE A 98 -2.38 4.35 5.11
N ILE A 99 -3.54 3.72 4.86
CA ILE A 99 -4.57 4.27 3.99
C ILE A 99 -5.77 4.64 4.85
N ASN A 100 -6.13 5.91 4.85
CA ASN A 100 -7.36 6.38 5.46
C ASN A 100 -8.43 6.44 4.37
N GLN A 101 -9.47 5.63 4.52
CA GLN A 101 -10.60 5.60 3.60
C GLN A 101 -11.87 6.02 4.33
N GLN A 102 -12.72 6.75 3.64
CA GLN A 102 -14.06 7.02 4.16
C GLN A 102 -14.85 5.71 4.20
N VAL A 103 -15.50 5.46 5.32
CA VAL A 103 -16.38 4.29 5.48
C VAL A 103 -17.52 4.42 4.49
N ASP A 104 -17.78 3.36 3.73
CA ASP A 104 -19.05 3.23 3.02
C ASP A 104 -20.13 2.98 4.07
N VAL A 105 -20.93 4.03 4.33
CA VAL A 105 -21.99 4.00 5.33
C VAL A 105 -22.99 2.87 5.02
N ALA A 106 -23.26 2.60 3.75
CA ALA A 106 -24.19 1.57 3.35
C ALA A 106 -23.64 0.15 3.59
N GLU A 107 -22.34 -0.06 3.42
CA GLU A 107 -21.67 -1.34 3.74
C GLU A 107 -21.57 -1.52 5.25
N PHE A 108 -21.23 -0.46 5.98
CA PHE A 108 -21.20 -0.47 7.44
C PHE A 108 -22.57 -0.78 8.03
N GLU A 109 -23.63 -0.12 7.54
CA GLU A 109 -25.00 -0.38 7.99
C GLU A 109 -25.43 -1.83 7.76
N ARG A 110 -25.04 -2.43 6.64
CA ARG A 110 -25.30 -3.85 6.35
C ARG A 110 -24.55 -4.80 7.30
N THR A 111 -23.29 -4.47 7.61
CA THR A 111 -22.46 -5.29 8.53
C THR A 111 -22.95 -5.19 9.97
N MET A 112 -23.50 -4.04 10.35
CA MET A 112 -24.01 -3.77 11.70
C MET A 112 -25.52 -4.00 11.84
N ASP A 113 -26.17 -4.49 10.79
CA ASP A 113 -27.60 -4.75 10.84
C ASP A 113 -27.88 -5.99 11.69
N ILE A 114 -28.50 -5.77 12.84
CA ILE A 114 -28.97 -6.81 13.74
C ILE A 114 -30.44 -7.10 13.37
N PRO A 115 -30.74 -8.24 12.78
CA PRO A 115 -32.10 -8.52 12.35
C PRO A 115 -33.06 -8.60 13.56
N SER A 116 -34.28 -8.12 13.38
CA SER A 116 -35.35 -8.30 14.35
C SER A 116 -35.66 -9.78 14.52
N GLN A 117 -35.94 -10.19 15.77
CA GLN A 117 -36.31 -11.57 16.11
C GLN A 117 -37.69 -11.59 16.74
N GLU A 118 -38.34 -12.76 16.79
CA GLU A 118 -39.65 -12.95 17.43
C GLU A 118 -39.49 -13.05 18.97
N ASP A 119 -38.91 -11.99 19.57
CA ASP A 119 -38.71 -11.88 21.03
C ASP A 119 -38.99 -10.46 21.55
N ALA A 120 -38.96 -10.26 22.85
CA ALA A 120 -39.22 -8.96 23.48
C ALA A 120 -38.05 -7.96 23.41
N PHE A 121 -36.93 -8.31 22.77
CA PHE A 121 -35.68 -7.52 22.84
C PHE A 121 -35.43 -6.65 21.61
N ASN A 122 -36.38 -6.50 20.71
CA ASN A 122 -36.20 -5.70 19.50
C ASN A 122 -35.93 -4.22 19.80
N SER A 123 -36.54 -3.66 20.83
CA SER A 123 -36.28 -2.30 21.28
C SER A 123 -34.82 -2.10 21.70
N ILE A 124 -34.22 -3.07 22.38
CA ILE A 124 -32.81 -3.03 22.79
C ILE A 124 -31.89 -3.14 21.56
N ARG A 125 -32.24 -3.96 20.57
CA ARG A 125 -31.48 -4.07 19.31
C ARG A 125 -31.47 -2.76 18.55
N GLU A 126 -32.61 -2.07 18.46
CA GLU A 126 -32.68 -0.77 17.81
C GLU A 126 -31.90 0.31 18.56
N GLU A 127 -31.97 0.35 19.88
CA GLU A 127 -31.18 1.25 20.71
C GLU A 127 -29.66 1.00 20.52
N TYR A 128 -29.23 -0.25 20.50
CA TYR A 128 -27.85 -0.64 20.27
C TYR A 128 -27.36 -0.24 18.86
N LYS A 129 -28.19 -0.48 17.82
CA LYS A 129 -27.89 0.03 16.47
C LYS A 129 -27.72 1.54 16.45
N GLY A 130 -28.61 2.26 17.12
CA GLY A 130 -28.54 3.73 17.26
C GLY A 130 -27.25 4.18 17.93
N MET A 131 -26.83 3.50 19.02
CA MET A 131 -25.59 3.77 19.70
C MET A 131 -24.36 3.57 18.79
N LEU A 132 -24.32 2.47 18.02
CA LEU A 132 -23.22 2.16 17.10
C LEU A 132 -23.14 3.19 15.96
N LYS A 133 -24.27 3.60 15.37
CA LYS A 133 -24.34 4.67 14.37
C LYS A 133 -23.81 6.01 14.93
N ASN A 134 -24.20 6.35 16.15
CA ASN A 134 -23.73 7.57 16.81
C ASN A 134 -22.23 7.53 17.13
N GLN A 135 -21.70 6.37 17.50
CA GLN A 135 -20.27 6.19 17.70
C GLN A 135 -19.47 6.36 16.40
N LEU A 136 -19.95 5.79 15.30
CA LEU A 136 -19.33 6.00 13.99
C LEU A 136 -19.32 7.48 13.58
N ALA A 137 -20.43 8.18 13.80
CA ALA A 137 -20.53 9.61 13.48
C ALA A 137 -19.61 10.50 14.37
N LYS A 138 -19.34 10.08 15.60
CA LYS A 138 -18.44 10.79 16.53
C LYS A 138 -16.98 10.39 16.39
N GLY A 139 -16.68 9.17 15.93
CA GLY A 139 -15.31 8.65 15.80
C GLY A 139 -14.71 9.02 14.44
N ASN A 140 -13.46 9.45 14.44
CA ASN A 140 -12.57 9.65 13.28
C ASN A 140 -13.20 10.20 11.98
N ASN A 141 -14.26 11.00 12.06
CA ASN A 141 -14.99 11.55 10.90
C ASN A 141 -15.42 10.49 9.85
N GLY A 142 -15.71 9.26 10.27
CA GLY A 142 -16.07 8.17 9.37
C GLY A 142 -14.89 7.61 8.57
N LEU A 143 -13.65 7.78 9.03
CA LEU A 143 -12.46 7.26 8.38
C LEU A 143 -12.04 5.92 9.02
N VAL A 144 -11.82 4.92 8.17
CA VAL A 144 -11.17 3.65 8.54
C VAL A 144 -9.71 3.69 8.09
N LYS A 145 -8.82 3.36 9.01
CA LYS A 145 -7.39 3.21 8.71
C LYS A 145 -7.09 1.76 8.38
N THR A 146 -6.69 1.51 7.14
CA THR A 146 -6.20 0.20 6.71
C THR A 146 -4.68 0.24 6.60
N LYS A 147 -4.01 -0.80 7.07
CA LYS A 147 -2.56 -0.90 7.15
C LYS A 147 -2.09 -2.05 6.29
N TYR A 148 -1.09 -1.76 5.48
CA TYR A 148 -0.47 -2.74 4.60
C TYR A 148 1.03 -2.72 4.75
N ILE A 149 1.63 -3.90 4.68
CA ILE A 149 3.04 -4.08 4.46
C ILE A 149 3.25 -4.67 3.07
N THR A 150 4.11 -4.03 2.29
CA THR A 150 4.53 -4.52 0.98
C THR A 150 6.00 -4.85 1.09
N PHE A 151 6.35 -6.06 0.73
CA PHE A 151 7.74 -6.49 0.62
C PHE A 151 8.04 -6.91 -0.81
N GLY A 152 9.23 -6.62 -1.26
CA GLY A 152 9.68 -6.87 -2.62
C GLY A 152 11.10 -7.39 -2.68
N ILE A 153 11.36 -8.23 -3.65
CA ILE A 153 12.66 -8.86 -3.88
C ILE A 153 13.04 -8.83 -5.36
N GLU A 154 14.33 -8.85 -5.63
CA GLU A 154 14.83 -9.11 -6.97
C GLU A 154 14.97 -10.62 -7.20
N ALA A 155 14.46 -11.09 -8.34
CA ALA A 155 14.57 -12.48 -8.79
C ALA A 155 14.56 -12.56 -10.33
N GLU A 156 15.18 -13.57 -10.88
CA GLU A 156 15.24 -13.77 -12.33
C GLU A 156 13.87 -14.14 -12.91
N ASP A 157 13.09 -14.92 -12.17
CA ASP A 157 11.75 -15.35 -12.58
C ASP A 157 10.80 -15.55 -11.38
N LEU A 158 9.52 -15.78 -11.68
CA LEU A 158 8.49 -16.05 -10.69
C LEU A 158 8.72 -17.33 -9.88
N LYS A 159 9.37 -18.34 -10.46
CA LYS A 159 9.60 -19.63 -9.77
C LYS A 159 10.58 -19.45 -8.61
N VAL A 160 11.54 -18.55 -8.76
CA VAL A 160 12.50 -18.18 -7.70
C VAL A 160 11.87 -17.19 -6.73
N ALA A 161 11.07 -16.23 -7.23
CA ALA A 161 10.45 -15.20 -6.39
C ALA A 161 9.40 -15.76 -5.42
N ARG A 162 8.53 -16.66 -5.91
CA ARG A 162 7.40 -17.20 -5.14
C ARG A 162 7.79 -17.79 -3.78
N PRO A 163 8.66 -18.80 -3.69
CA PRO A 163 8.98 -19.41 -2.40
C PRO A 163 9.69 -18.44 -1.44
N ARG A 164 10.42 -17.45 -1.98
CA ARG A 164 11.05 -16.41 -1.14
C ARG A 164 10.01 -15.45 -0.57
N LEU A 165 9.03 -15.00 -1.37
CA LEU A 165 7.96 -14.12 -0.91
C LEU A 165 7.01 -14.83 0.07
N GLU A 166 6.69 -16.10 -0.17
CA GLU A 166 5.90 -16.93 0.76
C GLU A 166 6.62 -17.11 2.11
N ARG A 167 7.94 -17.28 2.08
CA ARG A 167 8.74 -17.38 3.32
C ARG A 167 8.79 -16.07 4.09
N ILE A 168 8.78 -14.91 3.41
CA ILE A 168 8.74 -13.60 4.07
C ILE A 168 7.36 -13.35 4.69
N GLU A 169 6.29 -13.86 4.05
CA GLU A 169 4.92 -13.70 4.53
C GLU A 169 4.62 -14.55 5.76
N ALA A 170 5.23 -15.75 5.88
CA ALA A 170 5.02 -16.70 6.98
C ALA A 170 5.67 -16.24 8.30
#